data_142ab28909b8660f9cc89cd2ed982240
#
_entry.id   142ab28909b8660f9cc89cd2ed982240
#
_cell.length_a   1.000
_cell.length_b   1.000
_cell.length_c   1.000
_cell.angle_alpha   90.00
_cell.angle_beta   90.00
_cell.angle_gamma   90.00
#
_symmetry.space_group_name_H-M   'P 1'
#
loop_
_entity.id
_entity.type
_entity.pdbx_description
1 polymer ?
#
loop_
_entity_poly.entity_id
_entity_poly.type
_entity_poly.pdbx_seq_one_letter_code
_entity_poly.pdbx_strand_id
1 'polypeptide(L)'
;TVSWWMDPQNMASNQVKSFSEHKGWQLYEKNVGVDIDWQEPASGQSAEQFNLIVATSDLPDIMYYSWATSYPGGPDAAIADGKIVALNDYIEEYAPNFSAYLDAHPDVRQEITTDSGNIYCFPGVYTYTSQDSDVWQDTIDREPYEESFIGLVVRKDLLDKAGLDIPVTLDDWYEALVAFKDMGIKYPLSCQAMMLTMAQCFSSAYDITVPVVGYDIGNTAFALKDDGSIFYGPAQDSYKEYLAFMNKLYSEGLLDPDFMVQDRTNVQSKVINGEVGAWVEMMPTGLGNLRRQVLADDPNSEFYPVGVLNPVLEEGQQLVYKQGNAAYIGSGAAITTSCEDIATACRVLDYGWSEEGNRILNWGIEGESYEFVD
;
A
#
# COMPACT_ATOMS: atom_id res chain seq x y z
N THR A 1 -18.29 20.84 15.39
CA THR A 1 -17.64 20.72 14.07
C THR A 1 -16.14 20.61 14.28
N VAL A 2 -15.52 19.70 13.57
CA VAL A 2 -14.05 19.51 13.54
C VAL A 2 -13.58 19.67 12.10
N SER A 3 -12.58 20.50 11.86
CA SER A 3 -11.98 20.66 10.55
C SER A 3 -10.94 19.56 10.30
N TRP A 4 -11.03 18.88 9.14
CA TRP A 4 -10.15 17.76 8.81
C TRP A 4 -9.57 17.91 7.40
N TRP A 5 -8.25 18.08 7.32
CA TRP A 5 -7.55 18.12 6.04
C TRP A 5 -7.07 16.72 5.67
N MET A 6 -7.50 16.25 4.50
CA MET A 6 -7.12 14.94 3.96
C MET A 6 -7.24 14.93 2.44
N ASP A 7 -6.27 14.28 1.76
CA ASP A 7 -6.28 14.13 0.30
C ASP A 7 -7.41 13.18 -0.14
N PRO A 8 -8.30 13.60 -1.07
CA PRO A 8 -9.34 12.74 -1.63
C PRO A 8 -8.83 11.47 -2.31
N GLN A 9 -7.56 11.43 -2.72
CA GLN A 9 -6.95 10.19 -3.25
C GLN A 9 -6.94 9.04 -2.24
N ASN A 10 -7.08 9.34 -0.94
CA ASN A 10 -7.25 8.31 0.09
C ASN A 10 -8.65 7.68 0.09
N MET A 11 -9.61 8.18 -0.69
CA MET A 11 -10.89 7.52 -0.89
C MET A 11 -10.76 6.33 -1.84
N ALA A 12 -11.29 5.19 -1.42
CA ALA A 12 -11.34 3.99 -2.27
C ALA A 12 -12.33 4.10 -3.46
N SER A 13 -13.11 5.17 -3.54
CA SER A 13 -14.19 5.32 -4.51
C SER A 13 -13.86 6.40 -5.56
N ASN A 14 -13.96 6.01 -6.83
CA ASN A 14 -13.94 6.95 -7.96
C ASN A 14 -15.32 7.56 -8.28
N GLN A 15 -16.35 7.25 -7.48
CA GLN A 15 -17.73 7.67 -7.75
C GLN A 15 -18.09 9.00 -7.09
N VAL A 16 -17.37 9.40 -6.07
CA VAL A 16 -17.54 10.66 -5.35
C VAL A 16 -16.27 11.48 -5.44
N LYS A 17 -16.38 12.80 -5.37
CA LYS A 17 -15.25 13.73 -5.53
C LYS A 17 -14.81 14.35 -4.21
N SER A 18 -15.57 14.18 -3.16
CA SER A 18 -15.33 14.75 -1.83
C SER A 18 -15.73 13.76 -0.75
N PHE A 19 -15.04 13.79 0.39
CA PHE A 19 -15.43 13.02 1.57
C PHE A 19 -16.82 13.38 2.05
N SER A 20 -17.23 14.64 1.93
CA SER A 20 -18.58 15.10 2.28
C SER A 20 -19.71 14.45 1.46
N GLU A 21 -19.42 13.98 0.24
CA GLU A 21 -20.38 13.28 -0.62
C GLU A 21 -20.40 11.76 -0.35
N HIS A 22 -19.42 11.25 0.40
CA HIS A 22 -19.27 9.83 0.64
C HIS A 22 -20.20 9.34 1.75
N LYS A 23 -21.14 8.46 1.41
CA LYS A 23 -22.17 7.97 2.34
C LYS A 23 -21.61 7.35 3.62
N GLY A 24 -20.50 6.63 3.54
CA GLY A 24 -19.83 6.06 4.70
C GLY A 24 -19.37 7.15 5.67
N TRP A 25 -18.75 8.23 5.17
CA TRP A 25 -18.36 9.36 6.01
C TRP A 25 -19.57 10.12 6.59
N GLN A 26 -20.64 10.29 5.83
CA GLN A 26 -21.89 10.88 6.34
C GLN A 26 -22.50 10.03 7.48
N LEU A 27 -22.45 8.69 7.36
CA LEU A 27 -22.87 7.81 8.44
C LEU A 27 -21.91 7.88 9.64
N TYR A 28 -20.60 7.96 9.39
CA TYR A 28 -19.60 8.15 10.42
C TYR A 28 -19.86 9.41 11.25
N GLU A 29 -20.00 10.58 10.60
CA GLU A 29 -20.33 11.85 11.23
C GLU A 29 -21.60 11.78 12.08
N LYS A 30 -22.64 11.15 11.52
CA LYS A 30 -23.91 10.93 12.24
C LYS A 30 -23.72 10.11 13.51
N ASN A 31 -22.89 9.05 13.46
CA ASN A 31 -22.70 8.14 14.59
C ASN A 31 -21.84 8.76 15.68
N VAL A 32 -20.80 9.50 15.34
CA VAL A 32 -19.99 10.24 16.32
C VAL A 32 -20.68 11.49 16.83
N GLY A 33 -21.73 11.98 16.14
CA GLY A 33 -22.46 13.18 16.50
C GLY A 33 -21.67 14.48 16.32
N VAL A 34 -20.67 14.47 15.44
CA VAL A 34 -19.79 15.60 15.13
C VAL A 34 -19.73 15.83 13.63
N ASP A 35 -20.05 17.05 13.18
CA ASP A 35 -19.90 17.44 11.80
C ASP A 35 -18.40 17.63 11.46
N ILE A 36 -17.97 17.17 10.31
CA ILE A 36 -16.59 17.32 9.83
C ILE A 36 -16.57 18.35 8.69
N ASP A 37 -15.77 19.39 8.87
CA ASP A 37 -15.43 20.35 7.82
C ASP A 37 -14.25 19.83 7.02
N TRP A 38 -14.55 19.17 5.90
CA TRP A 38 -13.57 18.55 5.04
C TRP A 38 -12.77 19.59 4.25
N GLN A 39 -11.47 19.65 4.49
CA GLN A 39 -10.52 20.47 3.75
C GLN A 39 -9.69 19.56 2.83
N GLU A 40 -9.93 19.67 1.54
CA GLU A 40 -9.40 18.74 0.56
C GLU A 40 -8.43 19.45 -0.39
N PRO A 41 -7.18 19.01 -0.51
CA PRO A 41 -6.27 19.55 -1.51
C PRO A 41 -6.74 19.20 -2.93
N ALA A 42 -6.40 20.05 -3.88
CA ALA A 42 -6.57 19.68 -5.28
C ALA A 42 -5.67 18.48 -5.64
N SER A 43 -6.17 17.63 -6.52
CA SER A 43 -5.46 16.41 -6.93
C SER A 43 -4.01 16.71 -7.37
N GLY A 44 -3.05 16.00 -6.79
CA GLY A 44 -1.62 16.16 -7.07
C GLY A 44 -0.96 17.36 -6.39
N GLN A 45 -1.67 18.12 -5.56
CA GLN A 45 -1.14 19.32 -4.89
C GLN A 45 -0.96 19.15 -3.37
N SER A 46 -1.13 17.96 -2.84
CA SER A 46 -1.13 17.72 -1.39
C SER A 46 0.18 18.14 -0.72
N ALA A 47 1.32 17.86 -1.33
CA ALA A 47 2.62 18.25 -0.78
C ALA A 47 2.82 19.78 -0.74
N GLU A 48 2.41 20.48 -1.80
CA GLU A 48 2.50 21.94 -1.86
C GLU A 48 1.57 22.59 -0.85
N GLN A 49 0.33 22.12 -0.76
CA GLN A 49 -0.66 22.63 0.20
C GLN A 49 -0.27 22.33 1.64
N PHE A 50 0.21 21.11 1.94
CA PHE A 50 0.75 20.78 3.27
C PHE A 50 1.82 21.79 3.69
N ASN A 51 2.82 22.01 2.85
CA ASN A 51 3.90 22.95 3.13
C ASN A 51 3.38 24.39 3.35
N LEU A 52 2.38 24.82 2.59
CA LEU A 52 1.78 26.14 2.72
C LEU A 52 1.03 26.28 4.06
N ILE A 53 0.17 25.34 4.39
CA ILE A 53 -0.61 25.32 5.63
C ILE A 53 0.32 25.33 6.85
N VAL A 54 1.34 24.49 6.84
CA VAL A 54 2.33 24.42 7.94
C VAL A 54 3.12 25.74 8.05
N ALA A 55 3.53 26.33 6.93
CA ALA A 55 4.30 27.59 6.92
C ALA A 55 3.46 28.77 7.40
N THR A 56 2.19 28.85 7.04
CA THR A 56 1.28 29.95 7.42
C THR A 56 0.69 29.75 8.82
N SER A 57 0.78 28.53 9.37
CA SER A 57 0.12 28.15 10.64
C SER A 57 -1.41 28.31 10.61
N ASP A 58 -2.01 28.25 9.44
CA ASP A 58 -3.46 28.19 9.24
C ASP A 58 -3.90 26.72 9.28
N LEU A 59 -3.70 26.10 10.43
CA LEU A 59 -3.84 24.66 10.62
C LEU A 59 -5.30 24.30 10.89
N PRO A 60 -5.86 23.27 10.22
CA PRO A 60 -7.13 22.66 10.61
C PRO A 60 -6.96 21.87 11.92
N ASP A 61 -8.05 21.41 12.55
CA ASP A 61 -8.00 20.63 13.79
C ASP A 61 -7.27 19.30 13.59
N ILE A 62 -7.53 18.62 12.48
CA ILE A 62 -6.93 17.32 12.13
C ILE A 62 -6.28 17.41 10.76
N MET A 63 -5.05 16.88 10.64
CA MET A 63 -4.35 16.76 9.36
C MET A 63 -3.85 15.32 9.14
N TYR A 64 -4.37 14.67 8.12
CA TYR A 64 -3.91 13.35 7.68
C TYR A 64 -2.80 13.50 6.64
N TYR A 65 -1.57 13.21 7.01
CA TYR A 65 -0.42 13.27 6.12
C TYR A 65 0.78 12.47 6.63
N SER A 66 1.84 12.36 5.80
CA SER A 66 3.11 11.69 6.15
C SER A 66 4.04 12.63 6.95
N TRP A 67 3.68 12.93 8.19
CA TRP A 67 4.40 13.90 9.04
C TRP A 67 5.87 13.51 9.26
N ALA A 68 6.18 12.21 9.34
CA ALA A 68 7.53 11.72 9.58
C ALA A 68 8.51 12.10 8.48
N THR A 69 8.06 12.11 7.24
CA THR A 69 8.91 12.35 6.07
C THR A 69 8.72 13.75 5.47
N SER A 70 7.56 14.38 5.71
CA SER A 70 7.21 15.64 5.06
C SER A 70 7.50 16.88 5.92
N TYR A 71 7.52 16.74 7.26
CA TYR A 71 7.89 17.85 8.13
C TYR A 71 9.41 17.89 8.35
N PRO A 72 10.08 19.06 8.16
CA PRO A 72 11.51 19.18 8.42
C PRO A 72 11.87 18.85 9.88
N GLY A 73 12.65 17.80 10.09
CA GLY A 73 12.98 17.29 11.42
C GLY A 73 11.96 16.34 12.03
N GLY A 74 10.93 15.96 11.26
CA GLY A 74 9.96 14.95 11.65
C GLY A 74 8.96 15.37 12.73
N PRO A 75 8.23 14.40 13.34
CA PRO A 75 7.16 14.71 14.28
C PRO A 75 7.61 15.38 15.56
N ASP A 76 8.79 15.03 16.11
CA ASP A 76 9.33 15.70 17.30
C ASP A 76 9.56 17.20 17.05
N ALA A 77 10.09 17.56 15.87
CA ALA A 77 10.23 18.96 15.50
C ALA A 77 8.86 19.63 15.31
N ALA A 78 7.89 18.96 14.69
CA ALA A 78 6.54 19.48 14.53
C ALA A 78 5.84 19.75 15.87
N ILE A 79 6.05 18.88 16.87
CA ILE A 79 5.56 19.07 18.23
C ILE A 79 6.27 20.26 18.91
N ALA A 80 7.60 20.32 18.81
CA ALA A 80 8.40 21.38 19.42
C ALA A 80 8.09 22.77 18.82
N ASP A 81 7.82 22.83 17.50
CA ASP A 81 7.44 24.04 16.77
C ASP A 81 5.96 24.42 16.98
N GLY A 82 5.22 23.65 17.78
CA GLY A 82 3.82 23.92 18.10
C GLY A 82 2.91 23.79 16.88
N LYS A 83 3.13 22.80 16.03
CA LYS A 83 2.26 22.49 14.87
C LYS A 83 1.27 21.39 15.19
N ILE A 84 1.72 20.33 15.85
CA ILE A 84 0.90 19.18 16.24
C ILE A 84 1.04 18.90 17.74
N VAL A 85 0.14 18.12 18.27
CA VAL A 85 0.06 17.78 19.69
C VAL A 85 0.67 16.41 19.93
N ALA A 86 1.41 16.25 21.05
CA ALA A 86 1.74 14.93 21.58
C ALA A 86 0.47 14.28 22.14
N LEU A 87 0.14 13.07 21.69
CA LEU A 87 -1.17 12.46 21.91
C LEU A 87 -1.23 11.46 23.06
N ASN A 88 -0.11 11.15 23.71
CA ASN A 88 -0.02 10.10 24.74
C ASN A 88 -1.16 10.17 25.78
N ASP A 89 -1.27 11.31 26.49
CA ASP A 89 -2.27 11.49 27.55
C ASP A 89 -3.71 11.53 26.98
N TYR A 90 -3.87 12.10 25.79
CA TYR A 90 -5.18 12.19 25.12
C TYR A 90 -5.70 10.83 24.64
N ILE A 91 -4.82 9.97 24.14
CA ILE A 91 -5.17 8.61 23.74
C ILE A 91 -5.64 7.81 24.95
N GLU A 92 -4.90 7.90 26.06
CA GLU A 92 -5.26 7.19 27.29
C GLU A 92 -6.64 7.62 27.82
N GLU A 93 -6.98 8.91 27.72
CA GLU A 93 -8.22 9.46 28.30
C GLU A 93 -9.41 9.41 27.33
N TYR A 94 -9.19 9.63 26.03
CA TYR A 94 -10.27 9.87 25.06
C TYR A 94 -10.33 8.90 23.87
N ALA A 95 -9.38 7.98 23.74
CA ALA A 95 -9.32 7.06 22.61
C ALA A 95 -9.15 5.59 23.05
N PRO A 96 -10.15 5.00 23.75
CA PRO A 96 -10.03 3.66 24.32
C PRO A 96 -9.91 2.56 23.26
N ASN A 97 -10.55 2.67 22.09
CA ASN A 97 -10.45 1.67 21.02
C ASN A 97 -9.04 1.67 20.42
N PHE A 98 -8.50 2.85 20.15
CA PHE A 98 -7.15 3.00 19.62
C PHE A 98 -6.09 2.60 20.65
N SER A 99 -6.28 2.92 21.93
CA SER A 99 -5.40 2.48 23.01
C SER A 99 -5.33 0.95 23.07
N ALA A 100 -6.49 0.27 23.02
CA ALA A 100 -6.55 -1.20 22.99
C ALA A 100 -5.87 -1.78 21.75
N TYR A 101 -6.04 -1.16 20.58
CA TYR A 101 -5.34 -1.55 19.36
C TYR A 101 -3.81 -1.44 19.53
N LEU A 102 -3.32 -0.34 20.08
CA LEU A 102 -1.88 -0.15 20.29
C LEU A 102 -1.29 -1.13 21.31
N ASP A 103 -2.08 -1.60 22.29
CA ASP A 103 -1.65 -2.63 23.24
C ASP A 103 -1.53 -4.01 22.57
N ALA A 104 -2.41 -4.30 21.61
CA ALA A 104 -2.35 -5.52 20.80
C ALA A 104 -1.26 -5.46 19.71
N HIS A 105 -0.87 -4.26 19.25
CA HIS A 105 0.07 -4.04 18.14
C HIS A 105 1.27 -3.17 18.58
N PRO A 106 2.21 -3.72 19.35
CA PRO A 106 3.38 -2.98 19.83
C PRO A 106 4.33 -2.52 18.73
N ASP A 107 4.34 -3.18 17.58
CA ASP A 107 5.04 -2.79 16.36
C ASP A 107 4.51 -1.47 15.80
N VAL A 108 3.20 -1.33 15.63
CA VAL A 108 2.56 -0.08 15.19
C VAL A 108 2.79 1.03 16.22
N ARG A 109 2.65 0.72 17.53
CA ARG A 109 2.96 1.67 18.59
C ARG A 109 4.39 2.20 18.48
N GLN A 110 5.36 1.33 18.21
CA GLN A 110 6.76 1.70 18.03
C GLN A 110 6.94 2.65 16.84
N GLU A 111 6.29 2.36 15.70
CA GLU A 111 6.42 3.14 14.47
C GLU A 111 5.86 4.57 14.57
N ILE A 112 4.80 4.76 15.35
CA ILE A 112 4.19 6.09 15.57
C ILE A 112 4.70 6.80 16.83
N THR A 113 5.64 6.19 17.56
CA THR A 113 6.29 6.80 18.71
C THR A 113 7.63 7.39 18.29
N THR A 114 7.80 8.68 18.54
CA THR A 114 9.04 9.40 18.21
C THR A 114 10.18 9.00 19.15
N ASP A 115 11.41 9.39 18.80
CA ASP A 115 12.59 9.18 19.66
C ASP A 115 12.45 9.84 21.05
N SER A 116 11.66 10.91 21.15
CA SER A 116 11.33 11.57 22.43
C SER A 116 10.21 10.88 23.22
N GLY A 117 9.62 9.80 22.68
CA GLY A 117 8.56 9.03 23.32
C GLY A 117 7.15 9.57 23.06
N ASN A 118 6.97 10.50 22.13
CA ASN A 118 5.67 11.06 21.81
C ASN A 118 4.94 10.22 20.77
N ILE A 119 3.67 9.86 21.02
CA ILE A 119 2.76 9.39 19.97
C ILE A 119 2.20 10.63 19.27
N TYR A 120 2.34 10.70 17.94
CA TYR A 120 2.07 11.93 17.19
C TYR A 120 0.86 11.86 16.24
N CYS A 121 0.31 10.66 15.99
CA CYS A 121 -0.82 10.52 15.10
C CYS A 121 -1.67 9.27 15.37
N PHE A 122 -2.89 9.26 14.87
CA PHE A 122 -3.66 8.06 14.60
C PHE A 122 -3.24 7.55 13.23
N PRO A 123 -2.55 6.42 13.14
CA PRO A 123 -1.91 5.98 11.90
C PRO A 123 -2.91 5.51 10.86
N GLY A 124 -2.57 5.67 9.60
CA GLY A 124 -3.13 4.82 8.56
C GLY A 124 -2.47 3.45 8.68
N VAL A 125 -3.28 2.41 8.77
CA VAL A 125 -2.79 1.03 8.81
C VAL A 125 -3.42 0.24 7.68
N TYR A 126 -2.68 -0.71 7.16
CA TYR A 126 -3.32 -1.75 6.36
C TYR A 126 -4.21 -2.57 7.28
N THR A 127 -5.48 -2.69 6.92
CA THR A 127 -6.49 -3.38 7.73
C THR A 127 -6.31 -4.89 7.74
N TYR A 128 -5.17 -5.33 8.22
CA TYR A 128 -4.99 -6.73 8.65
C TYR A 128 -5.63 -7.01 10.00
N THR A 129 -6.11 -5.98 10.61
CA THR A 129 -6.90 -5.97 11.83
C THR A 129 -8.22 -6.73 11.73
N SER A 130 -8.57 -7.17 10.54
CA SER A 130 -9.54 -8.23 10.38
C SER A 130 -9.21 -9.51 11.15
N GLN A 131 -8.00 -9.67 11.64
CA GLN A 131 -7.65 -10.76 12.53
C GLN A 131 -8.24 -10.63 13.93
N ASP A 132 -8.52 -9.43 14.37
CA ASP A 132 -9.13 -9.17 15.67
C ASP A 132 -10.67 -9.13 15.60
N SER A 133 -11.27 -9.17 14.42
CA SER A 133 -12.70 -9.32 14.26
C SER A 133 -13.05 -10.79 14.04
N ASP A 134 -13.85 -11.36 14.93
CA ASP A 134 -14.39 -12.73 14.83
C ASP A 134 -15.03 -13.04 13.47
N VAL A 135 -15.41 -12.01 12.73
CA VAL A 135 -16.06 -12.08 11.42
C VAL A 135 -15.12 -12.53 10.30
N TRP A 136 -13.80 -12.26 10.42
CA TRP A 136 -12.84 -12.61 9.38
C TRP A 136 -12.07 -13.89 9.65
N GLN A 137 -11.87 -14.26 10.91
CA GLN A 137 -11.16 -15.48 11.27
C GLN A 137 -11.85 -16.74 10.74
N ASP A 138 -13.19 -16.72 10.64
CA ASP A 138 -13.96 -17.86 10.15
C ASP A 138 -13.99 -18.00 8.62
N THR A 139 -13.61 -16.97 7.87
CA THR A 139 -13.76 -16.97 6.41
C THR A 139 -12.46 -17.07 5.62
N ILE A 140 -11.30 -16.79 6.24
CA ILE A 140 -10.02 -16.82 5.55
C ILE A 140 -8.95 -17.46 6.43
N ASP A 141 -8.64 -18.72 6.13
CA ASP A 141 -7.52 -19.47 6.72
C ASP A 141 -6.20 -18.93 6.12
N ARG A 142 -5.75 -17.76 6.59
CA ARG A 142 -4.53 -17.09 6.11
C ARG A 142 -3.63 -16.73 7.27
N GLU A 143 -2.35 -17.05 7.12
CA GLU A 143 -1.32 -16.57 8.03
C GLU A 143 -1.26 -15.02 8.01
N PRO A 144 -1.13 -14.40 9.17
CA PRO A 144 -1.01 -12.94 9.29
C PRO A 144 0.19 -12.39 8.51
N TYR A 145 0.00 -11.24 7.87
CA TYR A 145 1.08 -10.42 7.30
C TYR A 145 1.85 -10.95 6.08
N GLU A 146 1.41 -12.02 5.42
CA GLU A 146 2.07 -12.50 4.21
C GLU A 146 1.56 -11.86 2.91
N GLU A 147 0.52 -11.05 2.98
CA GLU A 147 -0.06 -10.44 1.77
C GLU A 147 0.75 -9.23 1.31
N SER A 148 1.24 -9.28 0.08
CA SER A 148 1.81 -8.11 -0.58
C SER A 148 0.73 -7.34 -1.33
N PHE A 149 0.65 -6.05 -1.08
CA PHE A 149 -0.22 -5.13 -1.82
C PHE A 149 0.23 -4.99 -3.29
N ILE A 150 1.51 -5.17 -3.56
CA ILE A 150 2.15 -5.08 -4.87
C ILE A 150 2.87 -6.38 -5.14
N GLY A 151 2.68 -6.92 -6.34
CA GLY A 151 3.35 -8.16 -6.72
C GLY A 151 3.32 -8.41 -8.22
N LEU A 152 3.84 -9.56 -8.57
CA LEU A 152 3.87 -10.04 -9.95
C LEU A 152 2.47 -10.47 -10.41
N VAL A 153 2.15 -10.09 -11.63
CA VAL A 153 0.94 -10.49 -12.35
C VAL A 153 1.34 -11.16 -13.66
N VAL A 154 0.66 -12.24 -14.00
CA VAL A 154 0.86 -12.93 -15.27
C VAL A 154 -0.47 -13.13 -16.00
N ARG A 155 -0.44 -13.10 -17.29
CA ARG A 155 -1.56 -13.41 -18.19
C ARG A 155 -1.80 -14.93 -18.23
N LYS A 156 -2.71 -15.41 -17.37
CA LYS A 156 -3.08 -16.83 -17.29
C LYS A 156 -3.61 -17.37 -18.64
N ASP A 157 -4.37 -16.53 -19.34
CA ASP A 157 -4.88 -16.86 -20.68
C ASP A 157 -3.76 -17.09 -21.71
N LEU A 158 -2.62 -16.43 -21.56
CA LEU A 158 -1.45 -16.67 -22.42
C LEU A 158 -0.70 -17.94 -21.99
N LEU A 159 -0.58 -18.20 -20.69
CA LEU A 159 -0.01 -19.46 -20.19
C LEU A 159 -0.84 -20.66 -20.69
N ASP A 160 -2.16 -20.59 -20.60
CA ASP A 160 -3.06 -21.64 -21.07
C ASP A 160 -2.88 -21.91 -22.56
N LYS A 161 -2.73 -20.85 -23.38
CA LYS A 161 -2.46 -20.98 -24.83
C LYS A 161 -1.10 -21.59 -25.12
N ALA A 162 -0.10 -21.33 -24.27
CA ALA A 162 1.23 -21.92 -24.37
C ALA A 162 1.29 -23.36 -23.81
N GLY A 163 0.26 -23.80 -23.08
CA GLY A 163 0.25 -25.09 -22.40
C GLY A 163 1.16 -25.11 -21.16
N LEU A 164 1.39 -23.95 -20.53
CA LEU A 164 2.25 -23.77 -19.36
C LEU A 164 1.42 -23.56 -18.09
N ASP A 165 1.93 -24.05 -16.99
CA ASP A 165 1.42 -23.77 -15.65
C ASP A 165 1.85 -22.37 -15.17
N ILE A 166 1.30 -21.94 -14.02
CA ILE A 166 1.75 -20.70 -13.35
C ILE A 166 3.22 -20.87 -12.96
N PRO A 167 4.11 -19.94 -13.37
CA PRO A 167 5.53 -20.08 -13.11
C PRO A 167 5.86 -19.97 -11.62
N VAL A 168 6.68 -20.90 -11.14
CA VAL A 168 7.13 -20.98 -9.74
C VAL A 168 8.62 -20.65 -9.62
N THR A 169 9.44 -21.26 -10.48
CA THR A 169 10.88 -21.04 -10.48
C THR A 169 11.31 -19.94 -11.46
N LEU A 170 12.54 -19.45 -11.34
CA LEU A 170 13.11 -18.51 -12.30
C LEU A 170 13.18 -19.13 -13.71
N ASP A 171 13.39 -20.44 -13.83
CA ASP A 171 13.41 -21.13 -15.10
C ASP A 171 12.00 -21.19 -15.72
N ASP A 172 10.96 -21.47 -14.92
CA ASP A 172 9.57 -21.42 -15.40
C ASP A 172 9.20 -20.00 -15.89
N TRP A 173 9.62 -18.97 -15.13
CA TRP A 173 9.42 -17.59 -15.54
C TRP A 173 10.11 -17.28 -16.86
N TYR A 174 11.34 -17.74 -17.04
CA TYR A 174 12.06 -17.56 -18.29
C TYR A 174 11.33 -18.26 -19.45
N GLU A 175 10.88 -19.51 -19.26
CA GLU A 175 10.12 -20.26 -20.26
C GLU A 175 8.82 -19.55 -20.63
N ALA A 176 8.04 -19.09 -19.65
CA ALA A 176 6.80 -18.35 -19.87
C ALA A 176 7.03 -17.05 -20.67
N LEU A 177 8.06 -16.27 -20.32
CA LEU A 177 8.38 -15.04 -21.02
C LEU A 177 8.85 -15.28 -22.46
N VAL A 178 9.61 -16.34 -22.71
CA VAL A 178 9.98 -16.77 -24.08
C VAL A 178 8.74 -17.15 -24.87
N ALA A 179 7.84 -17.95 -24.29
CA ALA A 179 6.60 -18.34 -24.93
C ALA A 179 5.73 -17.12 -25.30
N PHE A 180 5.62 -16.13 -24.39
CA PHE A 180 4.89 -14.89 -24.67
C PHE A 180 5.51 -14.13 -25.85
N LYS A 181 6.83 -14.02 -25.91
CA LYS A 181 7.54 -13.41 -27.02
C LYS A 181 7.26 -14.14 -28.34
N ASP A 182 7.31 -15.47 -28.33
CA ASP A 182 7.05 -16.30 -29.53
C ASP A 182 5.59 -16.18 -29.99
N MET A 183 4.65 -15.94 -29.09
CA MET A 183 3.26 -15.61 -29.43
C MET A 183 3.08 -14.18 -29.96
N GLY A 184 4.13 -13.36 -30.01
CA GLY A 184 4.09 -12.00 -30.53
C GLY A 184 3.73 -10.94 -29.48
N ILE A 185 3.77 -11.28 -28.18
CA ILE A 185 3.63 -10.30 -27.11
C ILE A 185 4.86 -9.39 -27.12
N LYS A 186 4.60 -8.09 -27.28
CA LYS A 186 5.66 -7.09 -27.50
C LYS A 186 6.57 -6.88 -26.28
N TYR A 187 5.97 -6.93 -25.09
CA TYR A 187 6.63 -6.78 -23.82
C TYR A 187 6.31 -7.99 -22.92
N PRO A 188 7.06 -9.10 -23.02
CA PRO A 188 6.79 -10.27 -22.19
C PRO A 188 6.72 -9.96 -20.70
N LEU A 189 7.64 -9.14 -20.19
CA LEU A 189 7.66 -8.61 -18.82
C LEU A 189 7.79 -7.09 -18.87
N SER A 190 6.97 -6.37 -18.09
CA SER A 190 7.02 -4.92 -17.96
C SER A 190 6.87 -4.46 -16.51
N CYS A 191 7.38 -3.28 -16.17
CA CYS A 191 7.15 -2.60 -14.91
C CYS A 191 7.29 -1.08 -15.08
N GLN A 192 6.76 -0.32 -14.13
CA GLN A 192 6.99 1.11 -14.06
C GLN A 192 8.29 1.43 -13.30
N ALA A 193 8.93 2.56 -13.62
CA ALA A 193 10.19 2.99 -13.03
C ALA A 193 10.13 3.15 -11.50
N MET A 194 9.01 3.67 -10.99
CA MET A 194 8.81 3.86 -9.54
C MET A 194 8.46 2.54 -8.80
N MET A 195 8.09 1.50 -9.51
CA MET A 195 7.84 0.16 -8.93
C MET A 195 8.95 -0.80 -9.34
N LEU A 196 10.20 -0.45 -9.09
CA LEU A 196 11.32 -1.39 -9.11
C LEU A 196 11.14 -2.53 -8.09
N THR A 197 9.95 -2.64 -7.50
CA THR A 197 9.45 -3.81 -6.78
C THR A 197 9.59 -5.09 -7.61
N MET A 198 9.58 -4.97 -8.94
CA MET A 198 9.96 -6.09 -9.81
C MET A 198 11.38 -6.59 -9.49
N ALA A 199 12.31 -5.68 -9.24
CA ALA A 199 13.65 -6.06 -8.82
C ALA A 199 13.60 -6.90 -7.55
N GLN A 200 12.80 -6.51 -6.56
CA GLN A 200 12.64 -7.25 -5.31
C GLN A 200 11.89 -8.58 -5.50
N CYS A 201 10.91 -8.63 -6.38
CA CYS A 201 10.22 -9.88 -6.68
C CYS A 201 11.17 -10.96 -7.18
N PHE A 202 12.11 -10.62 -8.03
CA PHE A 202 13.09 -11.57 -8.56
C PHE A 202 14.33 -11.73 -7.67
N SER A 203 14.75 -10.69 -6.95
CA SER A 203 15.91 -10.78 -6.05
C SER A 203 15.64 -11.63 -4.82
N SER A 204 14.39 -11.75 -4.40
CA SER A 204 14.00 -12.61 -3.27
C SER A 204 14.40 -14.08 -3.48
N ALA A 205 14.41 -14.56 -4.72
CA ALA A 205 14.89 -15.91 -5.05
C ALA A 205 16.36 -16.15 -4.66
N TYR A 206 17.16 -15.09 -4.60
CA TYR A 206 18.59 -15.13 -4.27
C TYR A 206 18.88 -14.77 -2.81
N ASP A 207 17.84 -14.68 -1.97
CA ASP A 207 17.94 -14.26 -0.57
C ASP A 207 18.66 -12.93 -0.36
N ILE A 208 18.38 -11.97 -1.23
CA ILE A 208 18.93 -10.62 -1.16
C ILE A 208 17.84 -9.55 -1.27
N THR A 209 18.17 -8.42 -0.70
CA THR A 209 17.41 -7.16 -0.90
C THR A 209 18.08 -6.31 -1.97
N VAL A 210 17.28 -5.49 -2.65
CA VAL A 210 17.79 -4.55 -3.67
C VAL A 210 17.27 -3.14 -3.39
N PRO A 211 18.00 -2.09 -3.77
CA PRO A 211 17.49 -0.73 -3.66
C PRO A 211 16.25 -0.58 -4.53
N VAL A 212 15.17 -0.09 -3.96
CA VAL A 212 13.98 0.29 -4.71
C VAL A 212 13.86 1.81 -4.66
N VAL A 213 13.80 2.44 -5.82
CA VAL A 213 13.71 3.90 -5.94
C VAL A 213 12.24 4.28 -6.04
N GLY A 214 11.74 5.14 -5.13
CA GLY A 214 10.53 5.91 -5.38
C GLY A 214 9.30 5.66 -4.51
N TYR A 215 9.31 4.71 -3.60
CA TYR A 215 8.30 4.58 -2.54
C TYR A 215 8.98 4.33 -1.20
N ASP A 216 8.61 5.10 -0.18
CA ASP A 216 9.04 4.94 1.22
C ASP A 216 8.41 3.70 1.90
N ILE A 217 8.25 2.62 1.17
CA ILE A 217 7.80 1.36 1.74
C ILE A 217 9.04 0.59 2.16
N GLY A 218 9.70 1.03 3.27
CA GLY A 218 10.71 0.23 3.95
C GLY A 218 11.86 -0.32 3.10
N ASN A 219 12.13 0.28 1.95
CA ASN A 219 13.03 -0.25 0.94
C ASN A 219 14.44 0.23 1.14
N THR A 220 15.06 -0.32 2.12
CA THR A 220 16.49 -0.25 2.20
C THR A 220 17.08 -1.50 1.53
N ALA A 221 18.15 -1.33 0.79
CA ALA A 221 18.98 -2.45 0.35
C ALA A 221 19.65 -3.18 1.54
N PHE A 222 19.35 -2.72 2.75
CA PHE A 222 19.78 -3.34 4.00
C PHE A 222 18.66 -4.24 4.54
N ALA A 223 19.05 -5.38 5.10
CA ALA A 223 18.13 -6.25 5.81
C ALA A 223 18.74 -6.77 7.10
N LEU A 224 17.88 -7.10 8.05
CA LEU A 224 18.24 -7.73 9.30
C LEU A 224 18.22 -9.25 9.11
N LYS A 225 19.27 -9.94 9.58
CA LYS A 225 19.31 -11.39 9.66
C LYS A 225 18.78 -11.88 11.01
N ASP A 226 18.45 -13.16 11.08
CA ASP A 226 17.93 -13.79 12.31
C ASP A 226 18.90 -13.66 13.51
N ASP A 227 20.22 -13.55 13.23
CA ASP A 227 21.25 -13.36 14.25
C ASP A 227 21.39 -11.90 14.73
N GLY A 228 20.54 -10.99 14.23
CA GLY A 228 20.57 -9.58 14.54
C GLY A 228 21.61 -8.77 13.76
N SER A 229 22.35 -9.38 12.86
CA SER A 229 23.30 -8.66 11.99
C SER A 229 22.59 -8.00 10.82
N ILE A 230 23.11 -6.86 10.37
CA ILE A 230 22.60 -6.15 9.19
C ILE A 230 23.51 -6.48 8.00
N PHE A 231 22.88 -6.75 6.85
CA PHE A 231 23.62 -6.89 5.59
C PHE A 231 23.09 -5.91 4.53
N TYR A 232 23.96 -5.62 3.56
CA TYR A 232 23.63 -4.83 2.39
C TYR A 232 23.51 -5.76 1.18
N GLY A 233 22.31 -5.88 0.61
CA GLY A 233 22.03 -6.84 -0.46
C GLY A 233 22.95 -6.72 -1.67
N PRO A 234 23.20 -5.52 -2.24
CA PRO A 234 24.11 -5.35 -3.38
C PRO A 234 25.58 -5.73 -3.12
N ALA A 235 25.99 -5.94 -1.86
CA ALA A 235 27.31 -6.42 -1.52
C ALA A 235 27.42 -7.95 -1.40
N GLN A 236 26.31 -8.66 -1.59
CA GLN A 236 26.30 -10.13 -1.54
C GLN A 236 26.73 -10.73 -2.89
N ASP A 237 27.37 -11.87 -2.87
CA ASP A 237 27.82 -12.56 -4.09
C ASP A 237 26.62 -12.93 -5.00
N SER A 238 25.50 -13.34 -4.42
CA SER A 238 24.26 -13.67 -5.12
C SER A 238 23.63 -12.49 -5.85
N TYR A 239 23.99 -11.25 -5.50
CA TYR A 239 23.56 -10.07 -6.26
C TYR A 239 24.06 -10.08 -7.71
N LYS A 240 25.25 -10.61 -7.94
CA LYS A 240 25.80 -10.76 -9.31
C LYS A 240 24.97 -11.78 -10.12
N GLU A 241 24.54 -12.86 -9.50
CA GLU A 241 23.70 -13.87 -10.15
C GLU A 241 22.32 -13.31 -10.50
N TYR A 242 21.71 -12.57 -9.56
CA TYR A 242 20.49 -11.83 -9.82
C TYR A 242 20.64 -10.87 -11.01
N LEU A 243 21.69 -10.04 -11.04
CA LEU A 243 21.94 -9.12 -12.14
C LEU A 243 22.16 -9.85 -13.47
N ALA A 244 22.82 -11.01 -13.46
CA ALA A 244 23.01 -11.83 -14.66
C ALA A 244 21.67 -12.33 -15.21
N PHE A 245 20.76 -12.77 -14.35
CA PHE A 245 19.41 -13.17 -14.75
C PHE A 245 18.62 -12.00 -15.34
N MET A 246 18.58 -10.84 -14.66
CA MET A 246 17.88 -9.66 -15.17
C MET A 246 18.48 -9.15 -16.49
N ASN A 247 19.81 -9.20 -16.62
CA ASN A 247 20.49 -8.85 -17.87
C ASN A 247 20.14 -9.82 -19.01
N LYS A 248 20.01 -11.12 -18.71
CA LYS A 248 19.56 -12.12 -19.68
C LYS A 248 18.14 -11.76 -20.19
N LEU A 249 17.20 -11.47 -19.30
CA LEU A 249 15.84 -11.07 -19.69
C LEU A 249 15.86 -9.81 -20.58
N TYR A 250 16.66 -8.81 -20.20
CA TYR A 250 16.77 -7.58 -20.97
C TYR A 250 17.41 -7.78 -22.34
N SER A 251 18.55 -8.46 -22.39
CA SER A 251 19.33 -8.67 -23.63
C SER A 251 18.58 -9.53 -24.64
N GLU A 252 17.74 -10.44 -24.17
CA GLU A 252 16.90 -11.28 -25.02
C GLU A 252 15.55 -10.62 -25.38
N GLY A 253 15.32 -9.37 -24.97
CA GLY A 253 14.09 -8.63 -25.25
C GLY A 253 12.86 -9.24 -24.58
N LEU A 254 13.03 -9.85 -23.43
CA LEU A 254 11.96 -10.37 -22.58
C LEU A 254 11.49 -9.33 -21.54
N LEU A 255 12.32 -8.34 -21.23
CA LEU A 255 12.01 -7.21 -20.36
C LEU A 255 11.76 -5.96 -21.22
N ASP A 256 10.69 -5.22 -20.93
CA ASP A 256 10.34 -3.94 -21.54
C ASP A 256 11.53 -2.96 -21.46
N PRO A 257 12.06 -2.46 -22.59
CA PRO A 257 13.23 -1.57 -22.56
C PRO A 257 12.97 -0.22 -21.86
N ASP A 258 11.71 0.19 -21.75
CA ASP A 258 11.33 1.45 -21.10
C ASP A 258 11.14 1.33 -19.58
N PHE A 259 11.43 0.16 -18.99
CA PHE A 259 11.15 -0.15 -17.58
C PHE A 259 11.70 0.88 -16.57
N MET A 260 12.79 1.59 -16.93
CA MET A 260 13.43 2.59 -16.07
C MET A 260 12.82 4.00 -16.17
N VAL A 261 11.97 4.26 -17.15
CA VAL A 261 11.49 5.63 -17.44
C VAL A 261 9.98 5.75 -17.56
N GLN A 262 9.27 4.65 -17.72
CA GLN A 262 7.81 4.67 -17.86
C GLN A 262 7.10 4.74 -16.49
N ASP A 263 5.96 5.39 -16.48
CA ASP A 263 5.07 5.46 -15.33
C ASP A 263 4.01 4.33 -15.35
N ARG A 264 3.20 4.29 -14.29
CA ARG A 264 2.10 3.32 -14.15
C ARG A 264 1.09 3.41 -15.28
N THR A 265 0.74 4.61 -15.71
CA THR A 265 -0.25 4.84 -16.76
C THR A 265 0.22 4.27 -18.08
N ASN A 266 1.51 4.43 -18.39
CA ASN A 266 2.12 3.84 -19.59
C ASN A 266 2.08 2.31 -19.56
N VAL A 267 2.45 1.68 -18.43
CA VAL A 267 2.37 0.21 -18.28
C VAL A 267 0.93 -0.26 -18.40
N GLN A 268 -0.01 0.36 -17.69
CA GLN A 268 -1.43 -0.02 -17.75
C GLN A 268 -2.01 0.13 -19.16
N SER A 269 -1.64 1.17 -19.89
CA SER A 269 -2.05 1.35 -21.28
C SER A 269 -1.52 0.20 -22.19
N LYS A 270 -0.25 -0.19 -22.02
CA LYS A 270 0.33 -1.34 -22.72
C LYS A 270 -0.40 -2.65 -22.40
N VAL A 271 -0.78 -2.84 -21.11
CA VAL A 271 -1.55 -4.02 -20.66
C VAL A 271 -2.94 -4.05 -21.29
N ILE A 272 -3.68 -2.95 -21.25
CA ILE A 272 -5.03 -2.84 -21.84
C ILE A 272 -4.98 -3.11 -23.35
N ASN A 273 -3.95 -2.64 -24.03
CA ASN A 273 -3.73 -2.89 -25.45
C ASN A 273 -3.27 -4.33 -25.77
N GLY A 274 -3.12 -5.20 -24.77
CA GLY A 274 -2.69 -6.59 -24.97
C GLY A 274 -1.21 -6.77 -25.30
N GLU A 275 -0.39 -5.74 -25.11
CA GLU A 275 1.03 -5.74 -25.46
C GLU A 275 1.94 -6.37 -24.40
N VAL A 276 1.41 -6.63 -23.16
CA VAL A 276 2.17 -7.11 -22.00
C VAL A 276 1.71 -8.51 -21.59
N GLY A 277 2.67 -9.39 -21.32
CA GLY A 277 2.43 -10.76 -20.83
C GLY A 277 2.45 -10.89 -19.30
N ALA A 278 3.38 -10.21 -18.66
CA ALA A 278 3.54 -10.17 -17.20
C ALA A 278 4.00 -8.77 -16.76
N TRP A 279 3.60 -8.35 -15.56
CA TRP A 279 3.99 -7.04 -15.01
C TRP A 279 3.91 -7.02 -13.49
N VAL A 280 4.34 -5.92 -12.89
CA VAL A 280 4.13 -5.64 -11.46
C VAL A 280 2.96 -4.70 -11.30
N GLU A 281 2.02 -5.02 -10.42
CA GLU A 281 0.81 -4.22 -10.20
C GLU A 281 0.39 -4.23 -8.73
N MET A 282 -0.37 -3.22 -8.36
CA MET A 282 -1.13 -3.17 -7.12
C MET A 282 -2.35 -4.09 -7.24
N MET A 283 -2.46 -5.08 -6.37
CA MET A 283 -3.52 -6.09 -6.45
C MET A 283 -4.93 -5.52 -6.33
N PRO A 284 -5.27 -4.71 -5.29
CA PRO A 284 -6.64 -4.24 -5.12
C PRO A 284 -7.08 -3.24 -6.19
N THR A 285 -6.26 -2.24 -6.47
CA THR A 285 -6.64 -1.09 -7.30
C THR A 285 -6.18 -1.20 -8.77
N GLY A 286 -5.23 -2.07 -9.05
CA GLY A 286 -4.67 -2.25 -10.39
C GLY A 286 -5.29 -3.43 -11.12
N LEU A 287 -5.04 -4.64 -10.66
CA LEU A 287 -5.43 -5.87 -11.34
C LEU A 287 -6.94 -5.93 -11.66
N GLY A 288 -7.78 -5.71 -10.65
CA GLY A 288 -9.24 -5.74 -10.83
C GLY A 288 -9.76 -4.63 -11.74
N ASN A 289 -9.17 -3.43 -11.66
CA ASN A 289 -9.54 -2.31 -12.52
C ASN A 289 -9.17 -2.56 -13.98
N LEU A 290 -7.96 -3.05 -14.25
CA LEU A 290 -7.50 -3.37 -15.62
C LEU A 290 -8.39 -4.43 -16.26
N ARG A 291 -8.71 -5.49 -15.52
CA ARG A 291 -9.62 -6.53 -16.03
C ARG A 291 -11.01 -5.97 -16.34
N ARG A 292 -11.57 -5.12 -15.47
CA ARG A 292 -12.87 -4.48 -15.70
C ARG A 292 -12.85 -3.58 -16.93
N GLN A 293 -11.79 -2.82 -17.16
CA GLN A 293 -11.66 -1.95 -18.33
C GLN A 293 -11.63 -2.78 -19.62
N VAL A 294 -10.80 -3.82 -19.68
CA VAL A 294 -10.74 -4.69 -20.86
C VAL A 294 -12.08 -5.35 -21.16
N LEU A 295 -12.78 -5.85 -20.12
CA LEU A 295 -14.09 -6.48 -20.27
C LEU A 295 -15.22 -5.50 -20.57
N ALA A 296 -15.08 -4.23 -20.21
CA ALA A 296 -16.04 -3.18 -20.59
C ALA A 296 -15.94 -2.86 -22.09
N ASP A 297 -14.74 -2.90 -22.67
CA ASP A 297 -14.51 -2.67 -24.11
C ASP A 297 -14.84 -3.92 -24.93
N ASP A 298 -14.46 -5.11 -24.47
CA ASP A 298 -14.79 -6.40 -25.07
C ASP A 298 -15.25 -7.40 -24.00
N PRO A 299 -16.58 -7.57 -23.81
CA PRO A 299 -17.12 -8.52 -22.85
C PRO A 299 -16.76 -10.00 -23.12
N ASN A 300 -16.30 -10.33 -24.32
CA ASN A 300 -15.89 -11.69 -24.69
C ASN A 300 -14.35 -11.87 -24.63
N SER A 301 -13.63 -10.87 -24.16
CA SER A 301 -12.17 -10.94 -24.04
C SER A 301 -11.74 -12.09 -23.14
N GLU A 302 -10.79 -12.88 -23.61
CA GLU A 302 -10.14 -13.94 -22.83
C GLU A 302 -9.12 -13.38 -21.82
N PHE A 303 -8.95 -12.06 -21.71
CA PHE A 303 -8.00 -11.42 -20.82
C PHE A 303 -8.21 -11.88 -19.37
N TYR A 304 -7.28 -12.66 -18.88
CA TYR A 304 -7.34 -13.25 -17.54
C TYR A 304 -6.00 -13.12 -16.81
N PRO A 305 -5.76 -11.95 -16.18
CA PRO A 305 -4.58 -11.74 -15.36
C PRO A 305 -4.78 -12.34 -13.97
N VAL A 306 -3.71 -12.91 -13.41
CA VAL A 306 -3.66 -13.44 -12.05
C VAL A 306 -2.43 -12.93 -11.32
N GLY A 307 -2.57 -12.64 -10.03
CA GLY A 307 -1.44 -12.40 -9.14
C GLY A 307 -0.72 -13.72 -8.84
N VAL A 308 0.59 -13.66 -8.73
CA VAL A 308 1.42 -14.85 -8.51
C VAL A 308 2.48 -14.59 -7.45
N LEU A 309 2.96 -15.65 -6.82
CA LEU A 309 4.04 -15.57 -5.84
C LEU A 309 5.36 -15.14 -6.50
N ASN A 310 6.27 -14.63 -5.71
CA ASN A 310 7.62 -14.37 -6.16
C ASN A 310 8.29 -15.68 -6.59
N PRO A 311 9.11 -15.64 -7.65
CA PRO A 311 9.85 -16.82 -8.08
C PRO A 311 10.86 -17.29 -7.03
N VAL A 312 11.18 -18.56 -7.10
CA VAL A 312 12.22 -19.23 -6.31
C VAL A 312 13.30 -19.78 -7.24
N LEU A 313 14.48 -20.12 -6.71
CA LEU A 313 15.51 -20.84 -7.48
C LEU A 313 15.12 -22.31 -7.68
N GLU A 314 14.58 -22.93 -6.64
CA GLU A 314 14.16 -24.34 -6.62
C GLU A 314 12.81 -24.49 -5.95
N GLU A 315 11.96 -25.41 -6.41
CA GLU A 315 10.69 -25.68 -5.78
C GLU A 315 10.85 -26.02 -4.29
N GLY A 316 10.02 -25.41 -3.45
CA GLY A 316 10.06 -25.62 -1.99
C GLY A 316 11.02 -24.68 -1.24
N GLN A 317 11.78 -23.82 -1.94
CA GLN A 317 12.57 -22.78 -1.28
C GLN A 317 11.64 -21.81 -0.53
N GLN A 318 11.99 -21.52 0.72
CA GLN A 318 11.32 -20.49 1.51
C GLN A 318 12.02 -19.15 1.29
N LEU A 319 11.27 -18.14 0.88
CA LEU A 319 11.79 -16.79 0.67
C LEU A 319 11.90 -16.06 2.00
N VAL A 320 13.10 -15.63 2.37
CA VAL A 320 13.37 -14.86 3.58
C VAL A 320 13.12 -13.37 3.34
N TYR A 321 13.61 -12.85 2.22
CA TYR A 321 13.47 -11.43 1.85
C TYR A 321 12.48 -11.27 0.70
N LYS A 322 11.22 -11.10 1.06
CA LYS A 322 10.11 -10.86 0.12
C LYS A 322 9.45 -9.52 0.43
N GLN A 323 8.65 -9.02 -0.51
CA GLN A 323 7.82 -7.87 -0.21
C GLN A 323 6.84 -8.25 0.91
N GLY A 324 6.70 -7.35 1.86
CA GLY A 324 5.67 -7.36 2.87
C GLY A 324 5.10 -5.95 2.99
N ASN A 325 3.90 -5.84 3.49
CA ASN A 325 3.37 -4.54 3.87
C ASN A 325 3.76 -4.28 5.32
N ALA A 326 4.29 -3.09 5.60
CA ALA A 326 4.36 -2.62 6.97
C ALA A 326 2.93 -2.40 7.48
N ALA A 327 2.66 -2.69 8.74
CA ALA A 327 1.35 -2.44 9.33
C ALA A 327 1.01 -0.94 9.24
N TYR A 328 1.95 -0.07 9.55
CA TYR A 328 1.82 1.38 9.39
C TYR A 328 2.18 1.81 7.95
N ILE A 329 1.31 2.59 7.33
CA ILE A 329 1.49 3.04 5.93
C ILE A 329 2.30 4.33 5.77
N GLY A 330 2.94 4.84 6.83
CA GLY A 330 3.76 6.05 6.78
C GLY A 330 2.97 7.36 6.86
N SER A 331 1.64 7.31 6.91
CA SER A 331 0.75 8.47 7.03
C SER A 331 -0.21 8.31 8.19
N GLY A 332 -0.64 9.40 8.79
CA GLY A 332 -1.59 9.37 9.89
C GLY A 332 -2.25 10.71 10.15
N ALA A 333 -3.35 10.67 10.90
CA ALA A 333 -4.09 11.84 11.33
C ALA A 333 -3.46 12.42 12.60
N ALA A 334 -2.74 13.53 12.46
CA ALA A 334 -2.25 14.30 13.61
C ALA A 334 -3.29 15.35 14.02
N ILE A 335 -3.43 15.58 15.31
CA ILE A 335 -4.22 16.70 15.84
C ILE A 335 -3.29 17.91 15.94
N THR A 336 -3.71 19.02 15.39
CA THR A 336 -2.91 20.24 15.38
C THR A 336 -3.09 21.06 16.65
N THR A 337 -2.18 22.01 16.89
CA THR A 337 -2.30 22.94 18.01
C THR A 337 -3.39 23.98 17.83
N SER A 338 -3.98 24.10 16.65
CA SER A 338 -5.15 24.96 16.39
C SER A 338 -6.47 24.35 16.86
N CYS A 339 -6.48 23.05 17.15
CA CYS A 339 -7.66 22.35 17.66
C CYS A 339 -7.99 22.83 19.08
N GLU A 340 -9.14 23.49 19.21
CA GLU A 340 -9.61 23.97 20.54
C GLU A 340 -10.19 22.86 21.42
N ASP A 341 -10.73 21.80 20.80
CA ASP A 341 -11.34 20.64 21.50
C ASP A 341 -10.67 19.33 21.08
N ILE A 342 -9.45 19.11 21.60
CA ILE A 342 -8.64 17.92 21.33
C ILE A 342 -9.37 16.64 21.76
N ALA A 343 -10.13 16.70 22.85
CA ALA A 343 -10.89 15.56 23.34
C ALA A 343 -11.95 15.10 22.33
N THR A 344 -12.66 16.03 21.70
CA THR A 344 -13.61 15.71 20.63
C THR A 344 -12.90 15.19 19.39
N ALA A 345 -11.79 15.81 18.97
CA ALA A 345 -11.00 15.32 17.84
C ALA A 345 -10.49 13.88 18.08
N CYS A 346 -10.00 13.58 19.29
CA CYS A 346 -9.59 12.22 19.66
C CYS A 346 -10.75 11.21 19.57
N ARG A 347 -11.95 11.56 20.06
CA ARG A 347 -13.13 10.67 19.97
C ARG A 347 -13.58 10.44 18.54
N VAL A 348 -13.52 11.49 17.69
CA VAL A 348 -13.80 11.35 16.26
C VAL A 348 -12.84 10.36 15.63
N LEU A 349 -11.54 10.47 15.89
CA LEU A 349 -10.55 9.55 15.36
C LEU A 349 -10.65 8.14 15.97
N ASP A 350 -10.93 8.03 17.26
CA ASP A 350 -11.07 6.76 17.98
C ASP A 350 -12.25 5.91 17.48
N TYR A 351 -13.33 6.55 17.06
CA TYR A 351 -14.48 5.82 16.54
C TYR A 351 -14.12 4.96 15.31
N GLY A 352 -13.18 5.39 14.47
CA GLY A 352 -12.68 4.61 13.35
C GLY A 352 -11.97 3.31 13.76
N TRP A 353 -11.54 3.20 15.02
CA TRP A 353 -10.91 2.01 15.62
C TRP A 353 -11.91 1.11 16.36
N SER A 354 -13.16 1.53 16.51
CA SER A 354 -14.25 0.67 16.99
C SER A 354 -14.66 -0.32 15.89
N GLU A 355 -15.28 -1.43 16.27
CA GLU A 355 -15.80 -2.42 15.31
C GLU A 355 -16.77 -1.77 14.28
N GLU A 356 -17.68 -0.94 14.76
CA GLU A 356 -18.67 -0.28 13.90
C GLU A 356 -18.02 0.75 12.96
N GLY A 357 -17.16 1.63 13.48
CA GLY A 357 -16.47 2.64 12.69
C GLY A 357 -15.52 2.02 11.67
N ASN A 358 -14.78 1.00 12.07
CA ASN A 358 -13.91 0.25 11.17
C ASN A 358 -14.69 -0.41 10.04
N ARG A 359 -15.85 -1.02 10.35
CA ARG A 359 -16.73 -1.64 9.34
C ARG A 359 -17.25 -0.59 8.34
N ILE A 360 -17.68 0.57 8.79
CA ILE A 360 -18.13 1.66 7.92
C ILE A 360 -17.00 2.11 6.99
N LEU A 361 -15.79 2.29 7.50
CA LEU A 361 -14.67 2.79 6.71
C LEU A 361 -14.16 1.77 5.69
N ASN A 362 -14.20 0.48 6.00
CA ASN A 362 -13.63 -0.56 5.14
C ASN A 362 -14.66 -1.30 4.27
N TRP A 363 -15.91 -1.41 4.72
CA TRP A 363 -16.96 -2.16 4.03
C TRP A 363 -18.09 -1.26 3.54
N GLY A 364 -18.25 -0.11 4.17
CA GLY A 364 -19.33 0.80 3.87
C GLY A 364 -20.59 0.51 4.69
N ILE A 365 -21.75 0.51 4.04
CA ILE A 365 -23.07 0.45 4.67
C ILE A 365 -23.71 -0.89 4.37
N GLU A 366 -24.12 -1.62 5.40
CA GLU A 366 -24.85 -2.88 5.27
C GLU A 366 -26.17 -2.68 4.52
N GLY A 367 -26.45 -3.57 3.58
CA GLY A 367 -27.59 -3.49 2.68
C GLY A 367 -27.41 -2.53 1.49
N GLU A 368 -26.34 -1.72 1.45
CA GLU A 368 -25.98 -0.87 0.30
C GLU A 368 -24.64 -1.29 -0.33
N SER A 369 -23.60 -1.48 0.47
CA SER A 369 -22.25 -1.80 0.01
C SER A 369 -21.92 -3.29 0.14
N TYR A 370 -22.48 -3.94 1.14
CA TYR A 370 -22.29 -5.36 1.42
C TYR A 370 -23.53 -5.96 2.11
N GLU A 371 -23.62 -7.27 2.10
CA GLU A 371 -24.60 -8.07 2.84
C GLU A 371 -23.91 -9.28 3.46
N PHE A 372 -24.30 -9.65 4.68
CA PHE A 372 -23.92 -10.92 5.23
C PHE A 372 -24.78 -12.04 4.60
N VAL A 373 -24.14 -13.08 4.12
CA VAL A 373 -24.80 -14.28 3.59
C VAL A 373 -24.55 -15.45 4.53
N ASP A 374 -25.62 -16.20 4.85
CA ASP A 374 -25.56 -17.40 5.71
C ASP A 374 -24.82 -18.55 5.01
#